data_a61a0eb2c417fd679c666be41041eab8
#
_entry.id   a61a0eb2c417fd679c666be41041eab8
#
_cell.length_a   1.000
_cell.length_b   1.000
_cell.length_c   1.000
_cell.angle_alpha   90.00
_cell.angle_beta   90.00
_cell.angle_gamma   90.00
#
_symmetry.space_group_name_H-M   'P 1'
#
loop_
_entity.id
_entity.type
_entity.pdbx_description
1 polymer ?
#
loop_
_entity_poly.entity_id
_entity_poly.type
_entity_poly.pdbx_seq_one_letter_code
_entity_poly.pdbx_strand_id
1 'polypeptide(L)'
;MTTVARLVLGGVLIAAGWLKIGNPSDSVVAVKAYQLLPDSVATTVGYGLPIIEIVVGVLLVVGLMTKVAGVIAALLMLAFVFGIGWAWAHGLRIDCGCFGGGGELGVGQEPSYLLDILRDFGLVLLGVWTVRFAPGAFALDSTLGLAGDTGGDGPADDDDHGEDDQDKGTRA
;
A
#
# COMPACT_ATOMS: atom_id res chain seq x y z
N MET A 1 -7.06 -12.75 7.73
CA MET A 1 -5.87 -11.94 8.05
C MET A 1 -5.66 -10.78 7.09
N THR A 2 -5.88 -10.93 5.79
CA THR A 2 -5.73 -9.84 4.79
C THR A 2 -6.62 -8.63 5.07
N THR A 3 -7.86 -8.84 5.52
CA THR A 3 -8.76 -7.73 5.88
C THR A 3 -8.20 -6.89 7.03
N VAL A 4 -7.64 -7.52 8.06
CA VAL A 4 -7.03 -6.80 9.20
C VAL A 4 -5.80 -6.02 8.74
N ALA A 5 -4.91 -6.65 7.97
CA ALA A 5 -3.72 -5.98 7.41
C ALA A 5 -4.11 -4.75 6.59
N ARG A 6 -5.15 -4.87 5.75
CA ARG A 6 -5.69 -3.79 4.92
C ARG A 6 -6.27 -2.65 5.75
N LEU A 7 -7.07 -2.98 6.79
CA LEU A 7 -7.67 -1.97 7.67
C LEU A 7 -6.62 -1.25 8.51
N VAL A 8 -5.62 -1.98 9.02
CA VAL A 8 -4.51 -1.38 9.77
C VAL A 8 -3.70 -0.44 8.88
N LEU A 9 -3.26 -0.93 7.71
CA LEU A 9 -2.46 -0.13 6.78
C LEU A 9 -3.24 1.08 6.27
N GLY A 10 -4.50 0.90 5.88
CA GLY A 10 -5.38 1.97 5.42
C GLY A 10 -5.67 2.99 6.52
N GLY A 11 -5.95 2.52 7.74
CA GLY A 11 -6.17 3.39 8.90
C GLY A 11 -4.96 4.25 9.26
N VAL A 12 -3.76 3.65 9.22
CA VAL A 12 -2.50 4.38 9.47
C VAL A 12 -2.28 5.45 8.39
N LEU A 13 -2.49 5.13 7.11
CA LEU A 13 -2.34 6.09 6.01
C LEU A 13 -3.35 7.24 6.12
N ILE A 14 -4.60 6.96 6.44
CA ILE A 14 -5.61 8.00 6.65
C ILE A 14 -5.21 8.90 7.82
N ALA A 15 -4.80 8.32 8.95
CA ALA A 15 -4.38 9.09 10.12
C ALA A 15 -3.16 9.97 9.80
N ALA A 16 -2.15 9.42 9.12
CA ALA A 16 -0.96 10.15 8.70
C ALA A 16 -1.29 11.34 7.79
N GLY A 17 -2.10 11.09 6.74
CA GLY A 17 -2.52 12.14 5.81
C GLY A 17 -3.42 13.19 6.48
N TRP A 18 -4.32 12.77 7.39
CA TRP A 18 -5.20 13.70 8.12
C TRP A 18 -4.42 14.66 8.99
N LEU A 19 -3.44 14.17 9.74
CA LEU A 19 -2.58 15.00 10.59
C LEU A 19 -1.78 16.01 9.78
N LYS A 20 -1.37 15.65 8.55
CA LYS A 20 -0.62 16.55 7.65
C LYS A 20 -1.50 17.60 6.98
N ILE A 21 -2.78 17.28 6.69
CA ILE A 21 -3.70 18.26 6.09
C ILE A 21 -3.98 19.44 7.01
N GLY A 22 -3.92 19.24 8.33
CA GLY A 22 -4.09 20.33 9.29
C GLY A 22 -3.06 21.46 9.13
N ASN A 23 -1.82 21.11 8.76
CA ASN A 23 -0.72 22.05 8.50
C ASN A 23 0.08 21.60 7.27
N PRO A 24 -0.38 21.86 6.06
CA PRO A 24 0.27 21.37 4.84
C PRO A 24 1.69 21.90 4.65
N SER A 25 2.00 23.08 5.20
CA SER A 25 3.34 23.66 5.21
C SER A 25 4.36 22.79 5.94
N ASP A 26 3.95 22.12 7.03
CA ASP A 26 4.83 21.25 7.79
C ASP A 26 5.25 20.03 6.98
N SER A 27 4.34 19.49 6.14
CA SER A 27 4.68 18.41 5.21
C SER A 27 5.72 18.86 4.19
N VAL A 28 5.65 20.08 3.69
CA VAL A 28 6.66 20.65 2.77
C VAL A 28 7.99 20.81 3.49
N VAL A 29 7.98 21.34 4.73
CA VAL A 29 9.18 21.48 5.56
C VAL A 29 9.81 20.11 5.82
N ALA A 30 9.00 19.10 6.17
CA ALA A 30 9.46 17.75 6.38
C ALA A 30 10.17 17.18 5.12
N VAL A 31 9.54 17.28 3.93
CA VAL A 31 10.15 16.80 2.68
C VAL A 31 11.44 17.53 2.34
N LYS A 32 11.51 18.83 2.57
CA LYS A 32 12.71 19.63 2.35
C LYS A 32 13.86 19.29 3.31
N ALA A 33 13.53 18.93 4.54
CA ALA A 33 14.52 18.58 5.56
C ALA A 33 15.37 17.36 5.19
N TYR A 34 14.85 16.45 4.34
CA TYR A 34 15.62 15.32 3.81
C TYR A 34 16.71 15.73 2.82
N GLN A 35 16.65 16.92 2.24
CA GLN A 35 17.62 17.45 1.27
C GLN A 35 17.85 16.52 0.06
N LEU A 36 16.85 15.72 -0.29
CA LEU A 36 16.90 14.75 -1.39
C LEU A 36 16.42 15.33 -2.72
N LEU A 37 15.55 16.34 -2.67
CA LEU A 37 14.84 16.88 -3.82
C LEU A 37 15.10 18.39 -3.97
N PRO A 38 15.11 18.90 -5.21
CA PRO A 38 15.08 20.35 -5.45
C PRO A 38 13.83 20.98 -4.79
N ASP A 39 13.93 22.23 -4.35
CA ASP A 39 12.88 22.93 -3.61
C ASP A 39 11.50 22.92 -4.28
N SER A 40 11.44 23.07 -5.60
CA SER A 40 10.20 23.03 -6.36
C SER A 40 9.52 21.68 -6.31
N VAL A 41 10.31 20.61 -6.45
CA VAL A 41 9.81 19.23 -6.38
C VAL A 41 9.41 18.87 -4.94
N ALA A 42 10.23 19.21 -3.96
CA ALA A 42 9.95 18.99 -2.56
C ALA A 42 8.64 19.66 -2.12
N THR A 43 8.39 20.87 -2.62
CA THR A 43 7.14 21.60 -2.35
C THR A 43 5.94 20.87 -2.94
N THR A 44 6.02 20.43 -4.21
CA THR A 44 4.93 19.70 -4.87
C THR A 44 4.65 18.37 -4.18
N VAL A 45 5.71 17.62 -3.84
CA VAL A 45 5.58 16.35 -3.11
C VAL A 45 4.98 16.57 -1.72
N GLY A 46 5.44 17.58 -0.98
CA GLY A 46 4.95 17.89 0.37
C GLY A 46 3.44 18.20 0.41
N TYR A 47 2.91 18.90 -0.58
CA TYR A 47 1.47 19.15 -0.69
C TYR A 47 0.68 17.95 -1.22
N GLY A 48 1.26 17.17 -2.13
CA GLY A 48 0.59 16.02 -2.74
C GLY A 48 0.55 14.80 -1.83
N LEU A 49 1.55 14.61 -0.98
CA LEU A 49 1.72 13.43 -0.15
C LEU A 49 0.51 13.14 0.77
N PRO A 50 -0.01 14.10 1.55
CA PRO A 50 -1.17 13.85 2.42
C PRO A 50 -2.42 13.42 1.64
N ILE A 51 -2.61 13.97 0.45
CA ILE A 51 -3.76 13.63 -0.39
C ILE A 51 -3.64 12.19 -0.87
N ILE A 52 -2.47 11.79 -1.35
CA ILE A 52 -2.21 10.42 -1.80
C ILE A 52 -2.37 9.43 -0.65
N GLU A 53 -1.85 9.75 0.54
CA GLU A 53 -1.99 8.92 1.74
C GLU A 53 -3.45 8.67 2.09
N ILE A 54 -4.30 9.71 2.10
CA ILE A 54 -5.72 9.56 2.40
C ILE A 54 -6.43 8.75 1.32
N VAL A 55 -6.22 9.07 0.05
CA VAL A 55 -6.87 8.36 -1.06
C VAL A 55 -6.53 6.87 -1.04
N VAL A 56 -5.24 6.53 -0.92
CA VAL A 56 -4.77 5.15 -0.86
C VAL A 56 -5.31 4.45 0.40
N GLY A 57 -5.30 5.14 1.54
CA GLY A 57 -5.85 4.63 2.78
C GLY A 57 -7.35 4.31 2.68
N VAL A 58 -8.14 5.20 2.10
CA VAL A 58 -9.58 4.98 1.86
C VAL A 58 -9.81 3.81 0.91
N LEU A 59 -9.07 3.72 -0.20
CA LEU A 59 -9.16 2.59 -1.13
C LEU A 59 -8.89 1.25 -0.44
N LEU A 60 -7.89 1.20 0.45
CA LEU A 60 -7.57 0.01 1.24
C LEU A 60 -8.68 -0.32 2.24
N VAL A 61 -9.23 0.66 2.97
CA VAL A 61 -10.30 0.42 3.94
C VAL A 61 -11.55 -0.08 3.25
N VAL A 62 -11.97 0.58 2.17
CA VAL A 62 -13.15 0.19 1.36
C VAL A 62 -12.90 -1.12 0.62
N GLY A 63 -11.65 -1.44 0.29
CA GLY A 63 -11.27 -2.63 -0.45
C GLY A 63 -11.54 -2.53 -1.93
N LEU A 64 -11.35 -1.34 -2.48
CA LEU A 64 -11.44 -1.07 -3.90
C LEU A 64 -10.03 -1.02 -4.49
N MET A 65 -9.83 -1.73 -5.62
CA MET A 65 -8.51 -1.85 -6.26
C MET A 65 -7.40 -2.26 -5.27
N THR A 66 -7.70 -3.22 -4.40
CA THR A 66 -6.89 -3.60 -3.24
C THR A 66 -5.44 -3.91 -3.60
N LYS A 67 -5.18 -4.58 -4.73
CA LYS A 67 -3.81 -4.88 -5.18
C LYS A 67 -3.05 -3.61 -5.53
N VAL A 68 -3.67 -2.71 -6.30
CA VAL A 68 -3.04 -1.44 -6.73
C VAL A 68 -2.79 -0.54 -5.53
N ALA A 69 -3.82 -0.35 -4.69
CA ALA A 69 -3.70 0.44 -3.47
C ALA A 69 -2.64 -0.13 -2.51
N GLY A 70 -2.55 -1.45 -2.38
CA GLY A 70 -1.52 -2.13 -1.59
C GLY A 70 -0.10 -1.90 -2.13
N VAL A 71 0.09 -1.94 -3.45
CA VAL A 71 1.40 -1.62 -4.09
C VAL A 71 1.78 -0.18 -3.82
N ILE A 72 0.86 0.77 -4.04
CA ILE A 72 1.13 2.20 -3.81
C ILE A 72 1.46 2.44 -2.33
N ALA A 73 0.71 1.85 -1.40
CA ALA A 73 0.99 1.94 0.03
C ALA A 73 2.37 1.40 0.39
N ALA A 74 2.75 0.23 -0.13
CA ALA A 74 4.06 -0.36 0.10
C ALA A 74 5.19 0.52 -0.45
N LEU A 75 5.01 1.11 -1.64
CA LEU A 75 5.98 2.04 -2.24
C LEU A 75 6.12 3.33 -1.43
N LEU A 76 5.00 3.89 -0.91
CA LEU A 76 5.03 5.05 -0.03
C LEU A 76 5.82 4.75 1.25
N MET A 77 5.55 3.62 1.90
CA MET A 77 6.28 3.23 3.11
C MET A 77 7.76 2.97 2.83
N LEU A 78 8.09 2.35 1.68
CA LEU A 78 9.49 2.17 1.26
C LEU A 78 10.19 3.51 1.03
N ALA A 79 9.51 4.49 0.43
CA ALA A 79 10.06 5.82 0.24
C ALA A 79 10.37 6.50 1.59
N PHE A 80 9.50 6.34 2.60
CA PHE A 80 9.76 6.84 3.95
C PHE A 80 10.94 6.12 4.61
N VAL A 81 10.99 4.79 4.56
CA VAL A 81 12.15 4.01 5.09
C VAL A 81 13.45 4.46 4.42
N PHE A 82 13.44 4.64 3.10
CA PHE A 82 14.61 5.13 2.37
C PHE A 82 15.01 6.53 2.81
N GLY A 83 14.04 7.44 2.90
CA GLY A 83 14.30 8.82 3.36
C GLY A 83 14.89 8.86 4.76
N ILE A 84 14.32 8.12 5.72
CA ILE A 84 14.82 8.05 7.09
C ILE A 84 16.24 7.45 7.12
N GLY A 85 16.48 6.38 6.37
CA GLY A 85 17.81 5.78 6.25
C GLY A 85 18.85 6.73 5.66
N TRP A 86 18.45 7.51 4.65
CA TRP A 86 19.27 8.56 4.07
C TRP A 86 19.62 9.64 5.10
N ALA A 87 18.62 10.17 5.80
CA ALA A 87 18.81 11.19 6.83
C ALA A 87 19.76 10.71 7.95
N TRP A 88 19.57 9.47 8.39
CA TRP A 88 20.43 8.85 9.40
C TRP A 88 21.88 8.71 8.91
N ALA A 89 22.08 8.22 7.69
CA ALA A 89 23.40 8.04 7.09
C ALA A 89 24.17 9.38 6.93
N HIS A 90 23.46 10.49 6.72
CA HIS A 90 24.04 11.83 6.55
C HIS A 90 24.05 12.64 7.85
N GLY A 91 23.66 12.05 8.98
CA GLY A 91 23.66 12.73 10.28
C GLY A 91 22.67 13.89 10.39
N LEU A 92 21.65 13.95 9.53
CA LEU A 92 20.59 14.95 9.60
C LEU A 92 19.76 14.69 10.84
N ARG A 93 19.49 15.74 11.62
CA ARG A 93 18.65 15.63 12.83
C ARG A 93 17.25 16.11 12.50
N ILE A 94 16.45 15.22 11.96
CA ILE A 94 15.10 15.52 11.49
C ILE A 94 14.07 14.56 12.11
N ASP A 95 12.84 15.05 12.26
CA ASP A 95 11.67 14.21 12.47
C ASP A 95 11.19 13.67 11.12
N CYS A 96 10.79 12.40 11.07
CA CYS A 96 10.35 11.77 9.81
C CYS A 96 9.12 12.42 9.17
N GLY A 97 8.33 13.16 9.94
CA GLY A 97 7.10 13.81 9.47
C GLY A 97 5.99 12.84 9.03
N CYS A 98 6.11 11.54 9.35
CA CYS A 98 5.15 10.54 8.94
C CYS A 98 3.75 10.76 9.55
N PHE A 99 3.68 11.25 10.80
CA PHE A 99 2.43 11.51 11.52
C PHE A 99 2.19 13.00 11.83
N GLY A 100 2.52 13.88 10.90
CA GLY A 100 2.42 15.32 11.13
C GLY A 100 3.63 15.83 11.92
N GLY A 101 3.86 17.15 11.90
CA GLY A 101 5.14 17.72 12.28
C GLY A 101 6.17 17.43 11.20
N GLY A 102 7.40 17.22 11.60
CA GLY A 102 8.54 16.99 10.69
C GLY A 102 9.37 18.24 10.48
N GLY A 103 10.55 18.03 9.93
CA GLY A 103 11.55 19.09 9.78
C GLY A 103 12.71 18.92 10.74
N GLU A 104 13.51 19.95 10.90
CA GLU A 104 14.69 19.92 11.78
C GLU A 104 14.28 19.83 13.24
N LEU A 105 14.91 18.89 13.96
CA LEU A 105 14.70 18.73 15.40
C LEU A 105 15.37 19.87 16.18
N GLY A 106 14.68 20.35 17.19
CA GLY A 106 15.20 21.37 18.11
C GLY A 106 16.40 20.88 18.94
N VAL A 107 17.08 21.84 19.57
CA VAL A 107 18.22 21.54 20.47
C VAL A 107 17.77 20.64 21.62
N GLY A 108 18.42 19.49 21.78
CA GLY A 108 18.13 18.53 22.86
C GLY A 108 17.08 17.46 22.50
N GLN A 109 16.50 17.50 21.31
CA GLN A 109 15.64 16.41 20.82
C GLN A 109 16.47 15.36 20.06
N GLU A 110 16.22 14.08 20.36
CA GLU A 110 16.89 12.96 19.70
C GLU A 110 15.95 12.36 18.63
N PRO A 111 16.47 12.09 17.42
CA PRO A 111 15.67 11.46 16.37
C PRO A 111 15.38 9.99 16.70
N SER A 112 14.14 9.56 16.46
CA SER A 112 13.67 8.18 16.73
C SER A 112 13.81 7.26 15.53
N TYR A 113 14.84 7.41 14.70
CA TYR A 113 15.00 6.72 13.41
C TYR A 113 14.78 5.20 13.47
N LEU A 114 15.30 4.54 14.51
CA LEU A 114 15.16 3.09 14.63
C LEU A 114 13.69 2.67 14.79
N LEU A 115 12.94 3.37 15.64
CA LEU A 115 11.52 3.08 15.86
C LEU A 115 10.70 3.39 14.63
N ASP A 116 11.00 4.49 13.94
CA ASP A 116 10.30 4.90 12.72
C ASP A 116 10.56 3.90 11.60
N ILE A 117 11.80 3.48 11.39
CA ILE A 117 12.16 2.44 10.39
C ILE A 117 11.49 1.11 10.71
N LEU A 118 11.50 0.65 11.97
CA LEU A 118 10.86 -0.59 12.37
C LEU A 118 9.35 -0.57 12.13
N ARG A 119 8.69 0.53 12.47
CA ARG A 119 7.27 0.75 12.23
C ARG A 119 6.96 0.73 10.74
N ASP A 120 7.66 1.55 9.95
CA ASP A 120 7.40 1.69 8.53
C ASP A 120 7.75 0.42 7.76
N PHE A 121 8.79 -0.30 8.16
CA PHE A 121 9.12 -1.61 7.63
C PHE A 121 8.02 -2.64 7.93
N GLY A 122 7.46 -2.62 9.14
CA GLY A 122 6.28 -3.43 9.46
C GLY A 122 5.08 -3.12 8.56
N LEU A 123 4.85 -1.85 8.25
CA LEU A 123 3.80 -1.41 7.32
C LEU A 123 4.09 -1.84 5.87
N VAL A 124 5.35 -1.83 5.43
CA VAL A 124 5.76 -2.42 4.13
C VAL A 124 5.37 -3.88 4.07
N LEU A 125 5.69 -4.67 5.10
CA LEU A 125 5.34 -6.09 5.13
C LEU A 125 3.82 -6.31 5.07
N LEU A 126 3.03 -5.48 5.76
CA LEU A 126 1.55 -5.51 5.66
C LEU A 126 1.07 -5.15 4.25
N GLY A 127 1.70 -4.18 3.60
CA GLY A 127 1.42 -3.82 2.21
C GLY A 127 1.69 -4.97 1.25
N VAL A 128 2.86 -5.58 1.34
CA VAL A 128 3.25 -6.77 0.53
C VAL A 128 2.30 -7.94 0.80
N TRP A 129 1.95 -8.18 2.07
CA TRP A 129 0.97 -9.20 2.44
C TRP A 129 -0.39 -8.94 1.79
N THR A 130 -0.86 -7.69 1.83
CA THR A 130 -2.13 -7.29 1.22
C THR A 130 -2.12 -7.53 -0.28
N VAL A 131 -1.03 -7.19 -0.98
CA VAL A 131 -0.88 -7.43 -2.42
C VAL A 131 -0.86 -8.92 -2.74
N ARG A 132 -0.15 -9.71 -1.93
CA ARG A 132 0.05 -11.15 -2.19
C ARG A 132 -1.21 -11.98 -1.98
N PHE A 133 -2.05 -11.58 -1.03
CA PHE A 133 -3.24 -12.32 -0.61
C PHE A 133 -4.57 -11.56 -0.86
N ALA A 134 -4.56 -10.57 -1.74
CA ALA A 134 -5.78 -9.89 -2.18
C ALA A 134 -6.56 -10.76 -3.21
N PRO A 135 -7.90 -10.66 -3.26
CA PRO A 135 -8.76 -9.84 -2.42
C PRO A 135 -9.08 -10.52 -1.08
N GLY A 136 -9.02 -9.75 0.02
CA GLY A 136 -9.48 -10.24 1.32
C GLY A 136 -11.00 -10.36 1.38
N ALA A 137 -11.53 -11.10 2.38
CA ALA A 137 -12.96 -11.10 2.68
C ALA A 137 -13.47 -9.66 2.90
N PHE A 138 -14.68 -9.36 2.44
CA PHE A 138 -15.30 -8.03 2.50
C PHE A 138 -14.57 -6.93 1.67
N ALA A 139 -13.91 -7.29 0.57
CA ALA A 139 -13.42 -6.31 -0.39
C ALA A 139 -14.51 -6.00 -1.43
N LEU A 140 -14.73 -4.72 -1.76
CA LEU A 140 -15.62 -4.35 -2.86
C LEU A 140 -15.17 -4.97 -4.20
N ASP A 141 -13.88 -5.20 -4.36
CA ASP A 141 -13.31 -5.91 -5.52
C ASP A 141 -13.98 -7.27 -5.77
N SER A 142 -14.35 -8.00 -4.69
CA SER A 142 -15.01 -9.30 -4.81
C SER A 142 -16.48 -9.20 -5.20
N THR A 143 -17.15 -8.11 -4.82
CA THR A 143 -18.57 -7.88 -5.17
C THR A 143 -18.75 -7.25 -6.55
N LEU A 144 -17.76 -6.51 -7.03
CA LEU A 144 -17.77 -5.86 -8.34
C LEU A 144 -17.12 -6.70 -9.45
N GLY A 145 -16.62 -7.91 -9.15
CA GLY A 145 -15.97 -8.77 -10.12
C GLY A 145 -14.64 -8.22 -10.67
N LEU A 146 -14.05 -7.22 -10.01
CA LEU A 146 -12.78 -6.62 -10.39
C LEU A 146 -11.56 -7.43 -9.93
N ALA A 147 -11.79 -8.48 -9.14
CA ALA A 147 -10.79 -9.49 -8.82
C ALA A 147 -10.53 -10.31 -10.09
N GLY A 148 -9.69 -9.80 -10.97
CA GLY A 148 -9.32 -10.47 -12.21
C GLY A 148 -8.87 -11.89 -11.95
N ASP A 149 -9.48 -12.81 -12.62
CA ASP A 149 -9.17 -14.23 -12.71
C ASP A 149 -7.72 -14.41 -13.17
N THR A 150 -6.80 -14.50 -12.21
CA THR A 150 -5.42 -14.88 -12.48
C THR A 150 -5.22 -16.31 -11.97
N GLY A 151 -5.61 -17.28 -12.77
CA GLY A 151 -5.22 -18.67 -12.56
C GLY A 151 -6.34 -19.55 -12.03
N GLY A 152 -7.16 -20.03 -12.91
CA GLY A 152 -7.97 -21.21 -12.76
C GLY A 152 -7.82 -22.03 -14.01
N ASP A 153 -6.72 -22.78 -14.12
CA ASP A 153 -6.73 -24.00 -14.91
C ASP A 153 -7.67 -24.96 -14.19
N GLY A 154 -8.96 -24.82 -14.47
CA GLY A 154 -9.93 -25.87 -14.20
C GLY A 154 -9.59 -27.03 -15.09
N PRO A 155 -9.62 -28.28 -14.59
CA PRO A 155 -9.48 -29.44 -15.43
C PRO A 155 -10.60 -29.42 -16.50
N ALA A 156 -10.21 -29.59 -17.75
CA ALA A 156 -11.14 -29.83 -18.82
C ALA A 156 -11.85 -31.16 -18.49
N ASP A 157 -13.11 -31.09 -18.17
CA ASP A 157 -13.98 -32.25 -18.13
C ASP A 157 -14.21 -32.61 -19.59
N ASP A 158 -13.38 -33.53 -20.08
CA ASP A 158 -13.62 -34.29 -21.30
C ASP A 158 -14.78 -35.23 -21.04
N ASP A 159 -16.00 -34.72 -21.15
CA ASP A 159 -17.19 -35.54 -21.30
C ASP A 159 -17.20 -36.15 -22.73
N ASP A 160 -16.42 -37.20 -22.89
CA ASP A 160 -16.49 -38.12 -24.00
C ASP A 160 -17.81 -38.94 -23.91
N HIS A 161 -18.87 -38.39 -24.47
CA HIS A 161 -20.07 -39.13 -24.75
C HIS A 161 -19.82 -40.01 -25.98
N GLY A 162 -19.26 -41.18 -25.72
CA GLY A 162 -19.28 -42.29 -26.69
C GLY A 162 -20.73 -42.70 -26.98
N GLU A 163 -21.22 -42.31 -28.15
CA GLU A 163 -22.43 -42.89 -28.75
C GLU A 163 -22.11 -44.29 -29.21
N ASP A 164 -22.52 -45.28 -28.43
CA ASP A 164 -22.59 -46.69 -28.85
C ASP A 164 -23.72 -46.86 -29.84
N ASP A 165 -23.39 -46.83 -31.12
CA ASP A 165 -24.25 -47.17 -32.21
C ASP A 165 -24.35 -48.73 -32.30
N GLN A 166 -25.40 -49.28 -31.68
CA GLN A 166 -25.73 -50.70 -31.77
C GLN A 166 -26.48 -50.97 -33.07
N ASP A 167 -25.73 -51.27 -34.15
CA ASP A 167 -26.25 -51.93 -35.31
C ASP A 167 -26.64 -53.38 -34.99
N LYS A 168 -27.91 -53.61 -34.87
CA LYS A 168 -28.50 -55.01 -34.90
C LYS A 168 -28.86 -55.37 -36.28
N GLY A 169 -27.93 -55.96 -36.99
CA GLY A 169 -28.23 -56.72 -38.19
C GLY A 169 -29.11 -57.87 -37.88
N THR A 170 -30.35 -57.81 -38.41
CA THR A 170 -31.31 -58.93 -38.42
C THR A 170 -31.04 -59.83 -39.60
N ARG A 171 -30.95 -61.07 -39.29
CA ARG A 171 -31.00 -62.14 -40.29
C ARG A 171 -32.40 -62.65 -40.49
N ALA A 172 -32.75 -62.90 -41.71
CA ALA A 172 -33.72 -63.82 -42.11
C ALA A 172 -33.16 -65.26 -42.27
#